data_56854a62738dc5a9e9b58c408247a22b
#
_entry.id   56854a62738dc5a9e9b58c408247a22b
#
_cell.length_a   1.000
_cell.length_b   1.000
_cell.length_c   1.000
_cell.angle_alpha   90.00
_cell.angle_beta   90.00
_cell.angle_gamma   90.00
#
_symmetry.space_group_name_H-M   'P 1'
#
loop_
_entity.id
_entity.type
_entity.pdbx_description
1 polymer ?
#
loop_
_entity_poly.entity_id
_entity_poly.type
_entity_poly.pdbx_seq_one_letter_code
_entity_poly.pdbx_strand_id
1 'polypeptide(L)'
;MSAVVLFIIFVVCLVIAIPVSISLGIVSVLPGAVDPSFTASATYVIRSMLGGLDSFPLLAVPMFVLSGIIMARGGISRKLFDVFAYFMGKRTAGMPCAVIVTCLFYGAISGSGPATVAAVGSMTIPILIEMGYDKKFTTALVAVAGGLGVIIPPSIPFIMYGSASGASVSDLFIAGIIPGLLIGGLLMVYAFYYCKKNGEDQEKKMVVVGALHERGLFRVLKDSAFALLSPVIILGCIYTGIASPTEAAVISVFYALLISMLVYKTIKVKDIWAILVESIRTYAPILFILAAAIAFSRVLTLMQVPQSISTWILAHFTNPVILLLVINGFLLIVGMVMDTTPAILILTPILLPIVESIGMDPIHFGVMMVVNLAIGFVTPPIGVNLFVASSLTEVPLMEIAKHALPMILYFLVALLIITFVPAVSLALL
;
A
#
# COMPACT_ATOMS: atom_id res chain seq x y z
N MET A 1 27.98 -0.71 -22.18
CA MET A 1 26.58 -0.41 -22.51
C MET A 1 26.14 0.81 -21.68
N SER A 2 25.40 1.77 -22.26
CA SER A 2 24.96 2.95 -21.48
C SER A 2 23.71 2.62 -20.65
N ALA A 3 23.53 3.31 -19.51
CA ALA A 3 22.35 3.20 -18.66
C ALA A 3 21.04 3.50 -19.40
N VAL A 4 21.08 4.49 -20.32
CA VAL A 4 19.92 4.86 -21.13
C VAL A 4 19.43 3.68 -21.98
N VAL A 5 20.34 2.92 -22.59
CA VAL A 5 19.99 1.73 -23.39
C VAL A 5 19.35 0.68 -22.49
N LEU A 6 19.85 0.46 -21.27
CA LEU A 6 19.24 -0.47 -20.31
C LEU A 6 17.80 -0.10 -19.96
N PHE A 7 17.55 1.18 -19.66
CA PHE A 7 16.20 1.66 -19.37
C PHE A 7 15.27 1.58 -20.58
N ILE A 8 15.77 1.86 -21.78
CA ILE A 8 14.98 1.69 -23.03
C ILE A 8 14.60 0.20 -23.19
N ILE A 9 15.55 -0.72 -23.04
CA ILE A 9 15.26 -2.17 -23.15
C ILE A 9 14.26 -2.59 -22.07
N PHE A 10 14.40 -2.10 -20.83
CA PHE A 10 13.45 -2.38 -19.76
C PHE A 10 12.04 -1.93 -20.14
N VAL A 11 11.88 -0.68 -20.61
CA VAL A 11 10.59 -0.15 -21.05
C VAL A 11 10.01 -0.95 -22.23
N VAL A 12 10.84 -1.32 -23.20
CA VAL A 12 10.42 -2.18 -24.31
C VAL A 12 9.91 -3.54 -23.82
N CYS A 13 10.62 -4.18 -22.87
CA CYS A 13 10.16 -5.43 -22.26
C CYS A 13 8.78 -5.26 -21.61
N LEU A 14 8.54 -4.15 -20.91
CA LEU A 14 7.24 -3.88 -20.28
C LEU A 14 6.14 -3.65 -21.35
N VAL A 15 6.43 -2.92 -22.41
CA VAL A 15 5.47 -2.63 -23.50
C VAL A 15 5.04 -3.91 -24.24
N ILE A 16 5.95 -4.86 -24.40
CA ILE A 16 5.63 -6.17 -24.99
C ILE A 16 5.07 -7.17 -23.96
N ALA A 17 4.67 -6.67 -22.77
CA ALA A 17 4.02 -7.42 -21.69
C ALA A 17 4.88 -8.55 -21.08
N ILE A 18 6.22 -8.45 -21.10
CA ILE A 18 7.09 -9.33 -20.32
C ILE A 18 6.92 -8.98 -18.83
N PRO A 19 6.73 -9.98 -17.92
CA PRO A 19 6.62 -9.72 -16.50
C PRO A 19 7.80 -8.91 -15.94
N VAL A 20 7.52 -7.95 -15.05
CA VAL A 20 8.52 -7.02 -14.50
C VAL A 20 9.74 -7.75 -13.93
N SER A 21 9.54 -8.84 -13.21
CA SER A 21 10.63 -9.64 -12.63
C SER A 21 11.58 -10.23 -13.69
N ILE A 22 11.02 -10.71 -14.79
CA ILE A 22 11.79 -11.27 -15.92
C ILE A 22 12.51 -10.14 -16.65
N SER A 23 11.82 -9.02 -16.90
CA SER A 23 12.41 -7.83 -17.53
C SER A 23 13.62 -7.31 -16.74
N LEU A 24 13.50 -7.21 -15.40
CA LEU A 24 14.60 -6.82 -14.52
C LEU A 24 15.76 -7.82 -14.57
N GLY A 25 15.46 -9.10 -14.58
CA GLY A 25 16.47 -10.16 -14.74
C GLY A 25 17.25 -10.05 -16.04
N ILE A 26 16.53 -9.89 -17.16
CA ILE A 26 17.13 -9.72 -18.51
C ILE A 26 18.06 -8.51 -18.52
N VAL A 27 17.56 -7.32 -18.14
CA VAL A 27 18.38 -6.09 -18.19
C VAL A 27 19.55 -6.12 -17.21
N SER A 28 19.46 -6.88 -16.13
CA SER A 28 20.57 -7.05 -15.18
C SER A 28 21.74 -7.89 -15.76
N VAL A 29 21.44 -8.87 -16.61
CA VAL A 29 22.46 -9.74 -17.22
C VAL A 29 23.08 -9.09 -18.46
N LEU A 30 22.37 -8.22 -19.17
CA LEU A 30 22.82 -7.65 -20.44
C LEU A 30 24.18 -6.95 -20.40
N PRO A 31 24.55 -6.12 -19.39
CA PRO A 31 25.86 -5.46 -19.37
C PRO A 31 27.02 -6.45 -19.40
N GLY A 32 26.96 -7.51 -18.59
CA GLY A 32 28.00 -8.55 -18.57
C GLY A 32 27.96 -9.48 -19.78
N ALA A 33 26.81 -9.60 -20.47
CA ALA A 33 26.71 -10.38 -21.72
C ALA A 33 27.30 -9.63 -22.92
N VAL A 34 27.15 -8.29 -22.93
CA VAL A 34 27.69 -7.43 -24.01
C VAL A 34 29.17 -7.15 -23.80
N ASP A 35 29.59 -6.98 -22.57
CA ASP A 35 30.99 -6.73 -22.20
C ASP A 35 31.44 -7.74 -21.13
N PRO A 36 32.14 -8.80 -21.55
CA PRO A 36 32.63 -9.84 -20.61
C PRO A 36 33.63 -9.33 -19.57
N SER A 37 34.23 -8.12 -19.77
CA SER A 37 35.09 -7.48 -18.79
C SER A 37 34.31 -6.78 -17.68
N PHE A 38 33.00 -6.58 -17.86
CA PHE A 38 32.16 -5.96 -16.85
C PHE A 38 31.88 -6.92 -15.68
N THR A 39 32.03 -6.41 -14.47
CA THR A 39 32.01 -7.20 -13.22
C THR A 39 30.70 -7.93 -12.98
N ALA A 40 29.57 -7.45 -13.52
CA ALA A 40 28.25 -8.07 -13.34
C ALA A 40 27.98 -9.20 -14.34
N SER A 41 28.68 -10.32 -14.17
CA SER A 41 28.39 -11.54 -14.89
C SER A 41 27.01 -12.14 -14.50
N ALA A 42 26.47 -13.07 -15.30
CA ALA A 42 25.23 -13.78 -14.97
C ALA A 42 25.28 -14.44 -13.57
N THR A 43 26.45 -14.99 -13.20
CA THR A 43 26.67 -15.57 -11.86
C THR A 43 26.56 -14.50 -10.77
N TYR A 44 27.10 -13.32 -10.99
CA TYR A 44 26.95 -12.17 -10.06
C TYR A 44 25.50 -11.77 -9.88
N VAL A 45 24.74 -11.69 -10.97
CA VAL A 45 23.31 -11.35 -10.94
C VAL A 45 22.52 -12.39 -10.14
N ILE A 46 22.70 -13.69 -10.40
CA ILE A 46 22.02 -14.76 -9.66
C ILE A 46 22.40 -14.74 -8.16
N ARG A 47 23.69 -14.57 -7.83
CA ARG A 47 24.11 -14.42 -6.43
C ARG A 47 23.50 -13.20 -5.77
N SER A 48 23.38 -12.09 -6.50
CA SER A 48 22.73 -10.86 -6.01
C SER A 48 21.25 -11.05 -5.77
N MET A 49 20.56 -11.82 -6.63
CA MET A 49 19.15 -12.19 -6.43
C MET A 49 18.96 -13.01 -5.15
N LEU A 50 19.75 -14.06 -4.97
CA LEU A 50 19.65 -14.93 -3.80
C LEU A 50 20.04 -14.22 -2.50
N GLY A 51 21.19 -13.54 -2.50
CA GLY A 51 21.67 -12.80 -1.31
C GLY A 51 20.81 -11.60 -0.96
N GLY A 52 20.07 -11.04 -1.93
CA GLY A 52 19.14 -9.94 -1.66
C GLY A 52 17.87 -10.39 -0.92
N LEU A 53 17.48 -11.65 -1.06
CA LEU A 53 16.35 -12.25 -0.33
C LEU A 53 16.73 -12.68 1.09
N ASP A 54 17.99 -12.88 1.37
CA ASP A 54 18.50 -13.28 2.69
C ASP A 54 18.56 -12.07 3.63
N SER A 55 17.39 -11.54 3.97
CA SER A 55 17.22 -10.38 4.84
C SER A 55 16.09 -10.61 5.83
N PHE A 56 16.41 -10.45 7.13
CA PHE A 56 15.44 -10.70 8.21
C PHE A 56 14.17 -9.83 8.11
N PRO A 57 14.24 -8.52 7.80
CA PRO A 57 13.04 -7.70 7.62
C PRO A 57 12.09 -8.20 6.51
N LEU A 58 12.62 -8.84 5.48
CA LEU A 58 11.81 -9.34 4.36
C LEU A 58 10.91 -10.52 4.75
N LEU A 59 11.23 -11.26 5.82
CA LEU A 59 10.37 -12.32 6.36
C LEU A 59 9.04 -11.78 6.87
N ALA A 60 8.96 -10.49 7.21
CA ALA A 60 7.72 -9.86 7.61
C ALA A 60 6.67 -9.88 6.48
N VAL A 61 7.08 -9.80 5.21
CA VAL A 61 6.17 -9.74 4.06
C VAL A 61 5.28 -10.99 3.95
N PRO A 62 5.81 -12.22 3.84
CA PRO A 62 4.99 -13.42 3.80
C PRO A 62 4.10 -13.57 5.04
N MET A 63 4.58 -13.15 6.22
CA MET A 63 3.81 -13.25 7.46
C MET A 63 2.64 -12.24 7.48
N PHE A 64 2.84 -10.99 7.11
CA PHE A 64 1.74 -10.02 7.03
C PHE A 64 0.73 -10.39 5.92
N VAL A 65 1.18 -10.89 4.77
CA VAL A 65 0.27 -11.38 3.72
C VAL A 65 -0.59 -12.53 4.25
N LEU A 66 0.04 -13.51 4.92
CA LEU A 66 -0.67 -14.64 5.51
C LEU A 66 -1.68 -14.18 6.57
N SER A 67 -1.26 -13.31 7.50
CA SER A 67 -2.12 -12.73 8.51
C SER A 67 -3.31 -12.00 7.89
N GLY A 68 -3.08 -11.16 6.88
CA GLY A 68 -4.12 -10.43 6.17
C GLY A 68 -5.17 -11.35 5.52
N ILE A 69 -4.74 -12.44 4.87
CA ILE A 69 -5.65 -13.43 4.26
C ILE A 69 -6.45 -14.17 5.33
N ILE A 70 -5.82 -14.59 6.44
CA ILE A 70 -6.52 -15.22 7.57
C ILE A 70 -7.60 -14.28 8.10
N MET A 71 -7.27 -13.01 8.31
CA MET A 71 -8.20 -12.02 8.85
C MET A 71 -9.33 -11.67 7.88
N ALA A 72 -9.05 -11.63 6.56
CA ALA A 72 -10.07 -11.45 5.53
C ALA A 72 -11.10 -12.59 5.57
N ARG A 73 -10.62 -13.82 5.50
CA ARG A 73 -11.47 -15.02 5.58
C ARG A 73 -12.11 -15.21 6.96
N GLY A 74 -11.46 -14.70 8.00
CA GLY A 74 -11.95 -14.68 9.37
C GLY A 74 -13.12 -13.73 9.62
N GLY A 75 -13.48 -12.88 8.65
CA GLY A 75 -14.59 -11.92 8.77
C GLY A 75 -14.27 -10.73 9.67
N ILE A 76 -12.99 -10.45 9.91
CA ILE A 76 -12.54 -9.34 10.78
C ILE A 76 -12.92 -7.98 10.17
N SER A 77 -12.83 -7.83 8.85
CA SER A 77 -13.24 -6.60 8.15
C SER A 77 -14.70 -6.21 8.44
N ARG A 78 -15.61 -7.19 8.50
CA ARG A 78 -17.03 -6.96 8.85
C ARG A 78 -17.18 -6.46 10.28
N LYS A 79 -16.43 -7.02 11.20
CA LYS A 79 -16.48 -6.63 12.62
C LYS A 79 -15.97 -5.21 12.83
N LEU A 80 -14.92 -4.81 12.13
CA LEU A 80 -14.41 -3.44 12.15
C LEU A 80 -15.45 -2.47 11.60
N PHE A 81 -16.03 -2.78 10.44
CA PHE A 81 -17.04 -1.93 9.82
C PHE A 81 -18.28 -1.74 10.71
N ASP A 82 -18.79 -2.81 11.32
CA ASP A 82 -19.98 -2.76 12.18
C ASP A 82 -19.76 -1.77 13.36
N VAL A 83 -18.55 -1.68 13.92
CA VAL A 83 -18.22 -0.70 14.97
C VAL A 83 -18.28 0.72 14.44
N PHE A 84 -17.56 1.01 13.33
CA PHE A 84 -17.50 2.36 12.79
C PHE A 84 -18.86 2.82 12.25
N ALA A 85 -19.62 1.91 11.62
CA ALA A 85 -20.98 2.16 11.19
C ALA A 85 -21.92 2.44 12.37
N TYR A 86 -21.73 1.79 13.52
CA TYR A 86 -22.50 2.06 14.73
C TYR A 86 -22.31 3.50 15.22
N PHE A 87 -21.06 3.98 15.28
CA PHE A 87 -20.76 5.33 15.79
C PHE A 87 -21.07 6.44 14.78
N MET A 88 -20.85 6.19 13.51
CA MET A 88 -20.89 7.23 12.47
C MET A 88 -22.15 7.17 11.59
N GLY A 89 -22.78 6.01 11.48
CA GLY A 89 -23.82 5.71 10.47
C GLY A 89 -25.02 6.65 10.45
N LYS A 90 -25.42 7.19 11.61
CA LYS A 90 -26.56 8.14 11.70
C LYS A 90 -26.26 9.52 11.12
N ARG A 91 -24.97 9.91 11.02
CA ARG A 91 -24.57 11.24 10.55
C ARG A 91 -24.56 11.32 9.03
N THR A 92 -24.63 12.53 8.48
CA THR A 92 -24.41 12.76 7.05
C THR A 92 -23.03 12.25 6.66
N ALA A 93 -22.95 11.53 5.54
CA ALA A 93 -21.77 10.80 5.07
C ALA A 93 -21.21 9.77 6.08
N GLY A 94 -21.96 9.43 7.11
CA GLY A 94 -21.45 8.55 8.18
C GLY A 94 -21.05 7.17 7.67
N MET A 95 -21.79 6.60 6.72
CA MET A 95 -21.47 5.29 6.15
C MET A 95 -20.23 5.32 5.23
N PRO A 96 -20.09 6.25 4.27
CA PRO A 96 -18.84 6.46 3.54
C PRO A 96 -17.62 6.69 4.44
N CYS A 97 -17.78 7.51 5.50
CA CYS A 97 -16.71 7.73 6.48
C CYS A 97 -16.37 6.44 7.25
N ALA A 98 -17.35 5.62 7.62
CA ALA A 98 -17.12 4.33 8.27
C ALA A 98 -16.31 3.38 7.36
N VAL A 99 -16.54 3.41 6.03
CA VAL A 99 -15.73 2.66 5.05
C VAL A 99 -14.27 3.13 5.07
N ILE A 100 -14.03 4.46 5.02
CA ILE A 100 -12.68 5.03 5.04
C ILE A 100 -11.94 4.62 6.32
N VAL A 101 -12.59 4.75 7.48
CA VAL A 101 -11.99 4.34 8.76
C VAL A 101 -11.76 2.83 8.81
N THR A 102 -12.67 2.02 8.23
CA THR A 102 -12.47 0.57 8.11
C THR A 102 -11.25 0.26 7.23
N CYS A 103 -11.04 0.99 6.13
CA CYS A 103 -9.86 0.84 5.29
C CYS A 103 -8.56 1.21 6.04
N LEU A 104 -8.58 2.26 6.87
CA LEU A 104 -7.45 2.61 7.75
C LEU A 104 -7.10 1.47 8.70
N PHE A 105 -8.08 0.95 9.45
CA PHE A 105 -7.86 -0.12 10.42
C PHE A 105 -7.54 -1.47 9.76
N TYR A 106 -8.19 -1.78 8.64
CA TYR A 106 -7.89 -3.01 7.91
C TYR A 106 -6.53 -2.91 7.20
N GLY A 107 -6.15 -1.73 6.72
CA GLY A 107 -4.82 -1.43 6.21
C GLY A 107 -3.74 -1.75 7.25
N ALA A 108 -3.96 -1.34 8.50
CA ALA A 108 -3.10 -1.66 9.64
C ALA A 108 -3.02 -3.18 9.97
N ILE A 109 -3.64 -4.02 9.19
CA ILE A 109 -3.61 -5.48 9.31
C ILE A 109 -2.99 -6.11 8.06
N SER A 110 -3.43 -5.66 6.88
CA SER A 110 -3.08 -6.27 5.60
C SER A 110 -1.79 -5.74 4.99
N GLY A 111 -1.44 -4.49 5.27
CA GLY A 111 -0.29 -3.80 4.67
C GLY A 111 -0.33 -3.65 3.15
N SER A 112 -1.52 -3.86 2.53
CA SER A 112 -1.69 -3.93 1.08
C SER A 112 -2.96 -3.21 0.62
N GLY A 113 -2.83 -2.33 -0.37
CA GLY A 113 -3.94 -1.59 -0.96
C GLY A 113 -4.98 -2.52 -1.63
N PRO A 114 -4.57 -3.34 -2.61
CA PRO A 114 -5.48 -4.27 -3.29
C PRO A 114 -6.18 -5.24 -2.33
N ALA A 115 -5.47 -5.76 -1.32
CA ALA A 115 -6.08 -6.63 -0.31
C ALA A 115 -7.12 -5.89 0.53
N THR A 116 -6.87 -4.62 0.87
CA THR A 116 -7.84 -3.77 1.57
C THR A 116 -9.09 -3.51 0.72
N VAL A 117 -8.93 -3.19 -0.57
CA VAL A 117 -10.06 -3.03 -1.50
C VAL A 117 -10.89 -4.31 -1.59
N ALA A 118 -10.23 -5.47 -1.73
CA ALA A 118 -10.92 -6.74 -1.84
C ALA A 118 -11.71 -7.07 -0.57
N ALA A 119 -11.07 -6.99 0.60
CA ALA A 119 -11.67 -7.40 1.88
C ALA A 119 -12.75 -6.43 2.38
N VAL A 120 -12.51 -5.13 2.29
CA VAL A 120 -13.48 -4.12 2.72
C VAL A 120 -14.54 -3.91 1.65
N GLY A 121 -14.14 -3.85 0.37
CA GLY A 121 -15.03 -3.59 -0.75
C GLY A 121 -16.07 -4.68 -0.97
N SER A 122 -15.69 -5.95 -0.92
CA SER A 122 -16.62 -7.07 -1.11
C SER A 122 -17.80 -7.03 -0.14
N MET A 123 -17.60 -6.47 1.04
CA MET A 123 -18.60 -6.37 2.09
C MET A 123 -19.33 -5.03 2.10
N THR A 124 -18.60 -3.91 1.95
CA THR A 124 -19.19 -2.58 2.14
C THR A 124 -19.90 -2.05 0.89
N ILE A 125 -19.41 -2.38 -0.31
CA ILE A 125 -20.04 -1.90 -1.55
C ILE A 125 -21.50 -2.35 -1.67
N PRO A 126 -21.86 -3.64 -1.50
CA PRO A 126 -23.25 -4.07 -1.54
C PRO A 126 -24.12 -3.34 -0.50
N ILE A 127 -23.62 -3.17 0.72
CA ILE A 127 -24.35 -2.51 1.81
C ILE A 127 -24.64 -1.04 1.46
N LEU A 128 -23.65 -0.30 0.93
CA LEU A 128 -23.87 1.09 0.57
C LEU A 128 -24.85 1.23 -0.62
N ILE A 129 -24.78 0.33 -1.59
CA ILE A 129 -25.72 0.31 -2.72
C ILE A 129 -27.17 0.03 -2.21
N GLU A 130 -27.34 -0.90 -1.29
CA GLU A 130 -28.61 -1.19 -0.65
C GLU A 130 -29.18 0.03 0.09
N MET A 131 -28.31 0.84 0.71
CA MET A 131 -28.67 2.12 1.33
C MET A 131 -28.96 3.25 0.33
N GLY A 132 -28.88 3.00 -0.97
CA GLY A 132 -29.18 3.98 -2.01
C GLY A 132 -28.01 4.86 -2.45
N TYR A 133 -26.77 4.57 -2.03
CA TYR A 133 -25.61 5.27 -2.56
C TYR A 133 -25.32 4.86 -4.01
N ASP A 134 -24.83 5.81 -4.80
CA ASP A 134 -24.42 5.56 -6.18
C ASP A 134 -23.35 4.48 -6.27
N LYS A 135 -23.55 3.50 -7.14
CA LYS A 135 -22.65 2.34 -7.31
C LYS A 135 -21.23 2.78 -7.72
N LYS A 136 -21.12 3.77 -8.64
CA LYS A 136 -19.85 4.23 -9.16
C LYS A 136 -19.06 5.01 -8.09
N PHE A 137 -19.75 5.89 -7.35
CA PHE A 137 -19.18 6.61 -6.21
C PHE A 137 -18.68 5.64 -5.14
N THR A 138 -19.51 4.69 -4.73
CA THR A 138 -19.17 3.70 -3.70
C THR A 138 -17.95 2.86 -4.09
N THR A 139 -17.93 2.41 -5.35
CA THR A 139 -16.81 1.64 -5.90
C THR A 139 -15.52 2.47 -5.94
N ALA A 140 -15.61 3.73 -6.37
CA ALA A 140 -14.46 4.64 -6.38
C ALA A 140 -13.97 4.97 -4.98
N LEU A 141 -14.87 5.20 -4.02
CA LEU A 141 -14.54 5.46 -2.63
C LEU A 141 -13.70 4.32 -2.03
N VAL A 142 -14.15 3.08 -2.22
CA VAL A 142 -13.42 1.91 -1.70
C VAL A 142 -12.08 1.74 -2.40
N ALA A 143 -12.01 1.94 -3.73
CA ALA A 143 -10.76 1.87 -4.48
C ALA A 143 -9.72 2.86 -3.95
N VAL A 144 -10.12 4.13 -3.72
CA VAL A 144 -9.23 5.18 -3.23
C VAL A 144 -8.87 4.97 -1.76
N ALA A 145 -9.87 4.70 -0.91
CA ALA A 145 -9.64 4.45 0.52
C ALA A 145 -8.78 3.21 0.76
N GLY A 146 -8.83 2.21 -0.12
CA GLY A 146 -7.96 1.05 -0.09
C GLY A 146 -6.48 1.39 -0.23
N GLY A 147 -6.13 2.52 -0.87
CA GLY A 147 -4.76 3.04 -0.92
C GLY A 147 -4.17 3.35 0.46
N LEU A 148 -5.00 3.62 1.47
CA LEU A 148 -4.56 3.77 2.86
C LEU A 148 -3.93 2.50 3.41
N GLY A 149 -4.26 1.33 2.85
CA GLY A 149 -3.72 0.04 3.27
C GLY A 149 -2.23 -0.16 3.02
N VAL A 150 -1.57 0.69 2.25
CA VAL A 150 -0.11 0.69 2.09
C VAL A 150 0.58 1.82 2.84
N ILE A 151 -0.17 2.73 3.45
CA ILE A 151 0.35 3.90 4.14
C ILE A 151 0.29 3.72 5.65
N ILE A 152 -0.85 3.22 6.16
CA ILE A 152 -0.99 2.88 7.58
C ILE A 152 -0.17 1.64 7.89
N PRO A 153 0.71 1.67 8.92
CA PRO A 153 1.50 0.51 9.30
C PRO A 153 0.65 -0.62 9.93
N PRO A 154 1.13 -1.87 9.79
CA PRO A 154 2.29 -2.28 9.03
C PRO A 154 2.05 -2.20 7.52
N SER A 155 3.08 -1.83 6.77
CA SER A 155 3.03 -1.57 5.34
C SER A 155 4.11 -2.35 4.61
N ILE A 156 3.73 -3.15 3.61
CA ILE A 156 4.68 -3.88 2.76
C ILE A 156 5.60 -2.90 2.00
N PRO A 157 5.11 -1.82 1.38
CA PRO A 157 5.96 -0.81 0.75
C PRO A 157 7.00 -0.19 1.69
N PHE A 158 6.69 0.07 2.96
CA PHE A 158 7.68 0.57 3.92
C PHE A 158 8.76 -0.46 4.24
N ILE A 159 8.41 -1.75 4.32
CA ILE A 159 9.41 -2.83 4.46
C ILE A 159 10.35 -2.85 3.25
N MET A 160 9.79 -2.73 2.04
CA MET A 160 10.57 -2.70 0.80
C MET A 160 11.48 -1.48 0.73
N TYR A 161 10.96 -0.31 1.09
CA TYR A 161 11.75 0.92 1.15
C TYR A 161 12.88 0.81 2.18
N GLY A 162 12.58 0.36 3.40
CA GLY A 162 13.59 0.15 4.45
C GLY A 162 14.68 -0.84 4.01
N SER A 163 14.30 -1.92 3.31
CA SER A 163 15.26 -2.88 2.75
C SER A 163 16.15 -2.28 1.64
N ALA A 164 15.62 -1.35 0.84
CA ALA A 164 16.34 -0.71 -0.26
C ALA A 164 17.21 0.48 0.18
N SER A 165 16.75 1.23 1.18
CA SER A 165 17.40 2.45 1.69
C SER A 165 18.32 2.21 2.87
N GLY A 166 18.14 1.11 3.63
CA GLY A 166 18.76 0.88 4.93
C GLY A 166 18.09 1.63 6.09
N ALA A 167 17.01 2.37 5.84
CA ALA A 167 16.25 3.06 6.89
C ALA A 167 15.52 2.07 7.81
N SER A 168 15.31 2.47 9.06
CA SER A 168 14.58 1.67 10.05
C SER A 168 13.13 1.44 9.64
N VAL A 169 12.73 0.18 9.52
CA VAL A 169 11.34 -0.19 9.19
C VAL A 169 10.38 0.21 10.31
N SER A 170 10.82 0.15 11.58
CA SER A 170 10.02 0.59 12.73
C SER A 170 9.72 2.07 12.66
N ASP A 171 10.73 2.90 12.34
CA ASP A 171 10.57 4.35 12.25
C ASP A 171 9.69 4.73 11.04
N LEU A 172 9.83 4.03 9.90
CA LEU A 172 8.93 4.19 8.76
C LEU A 172 7.48 3.87 9.12
N PHE A 173 7.26 2.87 9.95
CA PHE A 173 5.92 2.53 10.43
C PHE A 173 5.36 3.64 11.34
N ILE A 174 6.16 4.19 12.25
CA ILE A 174 5.74 5.33 13.08
C ILE A 174 5.43 6.55 12.20
N ALA A 175 6.32 6.85 11.25
CA ALA A 175 6.22 7.97 10.33
C ALA A 175 4.97 7.92 9.41
N GLY A 176 4.44 6.74 9.11
CA GLY A 176 3.26 6.55 8.26
C GLY A 176 1.92 6.88 8.91
N ILE A 177 1.86 6.99 10.26
CA ILE A 177 0.58 7.14 11.00
C ILE A 177 -0.09 8.48 10.67
N ILE A 178 0.61 9.59 10.89
CA ILE A 178 0.04 10.94 10.68
C ILE A 178 -0.33 11.15 9.20
N PRO A 179 0.54 10.82 8.21
CA PRO A 179 0.17 10.85 6.81
C PRO A 179 -1.10 10.07 6.47
N GLY A 180 -1.23 8.84 6.96
CA GLY A 180 -2.41 8.02 6.74
C GLY A 180 -3.69 8.62 7.34
N LEU A 181 -3.61 9.17 8.56
CA LEU A 181 -4.73 9.87 9.20
C LEU A 181 -5.09 11.17 8.47
N LEU A 182 -4.11 11.93 7.98
CA LEU A 182 -4.32 13.13 7.18
C LEU A 182 -5.09 12.81 5.89
N ILE A 183 -4.63 11.79 5.16
CA ILE A 183 -5.28 11.37 3.91
C ILE A 183 -6.70 10.85 4.19
N GLY A 184 -6.86 9.98 5.19
CA GLY A 184 -8.18 9.50 5.60
C GLY A 184 -9.13 10.64 5.98
N GLY A 185 -8.64 11.63 6.73
CA GLY A 185 -9.40 12.83 7.09
C GLY A 185 -9.84 13.65 5.88
N LEU A 186 -8.94 13.88 4.92
CA LEU A 186 -9.27 14.59 3.68
C LEU A 186 -10.27 13.82 2.81
N LEU A 187 -10.17 12.50 2.74
CA LEU A 187 -11.16 11.67 2.05
C LEU A 187 -12.54 11.72 2.75
N MET A 188 -12.58 11.77 4.10
CA MET A 188 -13.84 11.96 4.84
C MET A 188 -14.45 13.34 4.58
N VAL A 189 -13.65 14.40 4.46
CA VAL A 189 -14.12 15.74 4.07
C VAL A 189 -14.76 15.68 2.67
N TYR A 190 -14.13 15.02 1.71
CA TYR A 190 -14.72 14.85 0.39
C TYR A 190 -16.03 14.03 0.45
N ALA A 191 -16.06 12.93 1.18
CA ALA A 191 -17.26 12.11 1.34
C ALA A 191 -18.42 12.92 1.93
N PHE A 192 -18.14 13.78 2.92
CA PHE A 192 -19.13 14.68 3.50
C PHE A 192 -19.64 15.69 2.46
N TYR A 193 -18.75 16.32 1.70
CA TYR A 193 -19.14 17.25 0.63
C TYR A 193 -20.01 16.56 -0.43
N TYR A 194 -19.62 15.35 -0.87
CA TYR A 194 -20.36 14.57 -1.85
C TYR A 194 -21.78 14.23 -1.37
N CYS A 195 -21.91 13.69 -0.17
CA CYS A 195 -23.21 13.30 0.40
C CYS A 195 -24.12 14.52 0.67
N LYS A 196 -23.54 15.65 1.10
CA LYS A 196 -24.29 16.89 1.27
C LYS A 196 -24.84 17.44 -0.05
N LYS A 197 -24.08 17.30 -1.14
CA LYS A 197 -24.48 17.78 -2.48
C LYS A 197 -25.51 16.90 -3.16
N ASN A 198 -25.33 15.57 -3.08
CA ASN A 198 -26.18 14.61 -3.82
C ASN A 198 -27.34 14.07 -2.98
N GLY A 199 -27.36 14.33 -1.68
CA GLY A 199 -28.34 13.78 -0.74
C GLY A 199 -28.02 12.34 -0.34
N GLU A 200 -28.72 11.85 0.67
CA GLU A 200 -28.69 10.48 1.15
C GLU A 200 -30.12 9.98 1.36
N ASP A 201 -30.41 8.74 0.98
CA ASP A 201 -31.68 8.08 1.26
C ASP A 201 -31.74 7.74 2.76
N GLN A 202 -32.35 8.64 3.54
CA GLN A 202 -32.41 8.51 4.99
C GLN A 202 -33.23 7.30 5.44
N GLU A 203 -34.27 6.90 4.69
CA GLU A 203 -35.10 5.75 5.04
C GLU A 203 -34.30 4.46 4.92
N LYS A 204 -33.70 4.20 3.77
CA LYS A 204 -32.87 3.00 3.56
C LYS A 204 -31.67 2.96 4.48
N LYS A 205 -31.01 4.12 4.69
CA LYS A 205 -29.88 4.22 5.62
C LYS A 205 -30.30 3.85 7.05
N MET A 206 -31.45 4.35 7.52
CA MET A 206 -31.93 4.08 8.87
C MET A 206 -32.39 2.64 9.08
N VAL A 207 -32.83 1.92 8.05
CA VAL A 207 -33.11 0.49 8.14
C VAL A 207 -31.87 -0.29 8.53
N VAL A 208 -30.76 -0.10 7.81
CA VAL A 208 -29.51 -0.85 8.06
C VAL A 208 -28.83 -0.39 9.36
N VAL A 209 -28.74 0.93 9.58
CA VAL A 209 -28.15 1.49 10.80
C VAL A 209 -29.01 1.18 12.03
N GLY A 210 -30.35 1.20 11.89
CA GLY A 210 -31.29 0.84 12.95
C GLY A 210 -31.10 -0.59 13.40
N ALA A 211 -31.07 -1.55 12.47
CA ALA A 211 -30.81 -2.95 12.77
C ALA A 211 -29.47 -3.17 13.52
N LEU A 212 -28.45 -2.37 13.19
CA LEU A 212 -27.18 -2.41 13.90
C LEU A 212 -27.31 -1.84 15.33
N HIS A 213 -28.10 -0.78 15.54
CA HIS A 213 -28.32 -0.16 16.85
C HIS A 213 -29.21 -1.05 17.76
N GLU A 214 -30.17 -1.80 17.19
CA GLU A 214 -30.98 -2.77 17.92
C GLU A 214 -30.12 -3.87 18.57
N ARG A 215 -28.97 -4.22 17.99
CA ARG A 215 -28.02 -5.16 18.58
C ARG A 215 -27.37 -4.62 19.87
N GLY A 216 -27.39 -3.32 20.08
CA GLY A 216 -26.81 -2.62 21.23
C GLY A 216 -25.30 -2.46 21.17
N LEU A 217 -24.81 -1.33 21.68
CA LEU A 217 -23.37 -0.97 21.65
C LEU A 217 -22.49 -2.03 22.29
N PHE A 218 -22.88 -2.53 23.46
CA PHE A 218 -22.08 -3.50 24.20
C PHE A 218 -21.86 -4.79 23.41
N ARG A 219 -22.89 -5.27 22.71
CA ARG A 219 -22.80 -6.47 21.89
C ARG A 219 -21.93 -6.26 20.67
N VAL A 220 -22.09 -5.12 19.97
CA VAL A 220 -21.26 -4.77 18.80
C VAL A 220 -19.80 -4.65 19.19
N LEU A 221 -19.48 -3.96 20.30
CA LEU A 221 -18.12 -3.85 20.82
C LEU A 221 -17.55 -5.19 21.27
N LYS A 222 -18.31 -6.00 22.00
CA LYS A 222 -17.89 -7.35 22.44
C LYS A 222 -17.58 -8.26 21.25
N ASP A 223 -18.45 -8.26 20.24
CA ASP A 223 -18.28 -9.07 19.02
C ASP A 223 -17.08 -8.64 18.18
N SER A 224 -16.68 -7.37 18.28
CA SER A 224 -15.61 -6.77 17.47
C SER A 224 -14.32 -6.49 18.26
N ALA A 225 -14.31 -6.73 19.57
CA ALA A 225 -13.19 -6.39 20.45
C ALA A 225 -11.86 -6.98 19.96
N PHE A 226 -11.88 -8.25 19.59
CA PHE A 226 -10.67 -8.92 19.09
C PHE A 226 -10.24 -8.40 17.71
N ALA A 227 -11.18 -7.97 16.86
CA ALA A 227 -10.84 -7.34 15.58
C ALA A 227 -10.16 -5.98 15.80
N LEU A 228 -10.66 -5.16 16.75
CA LEU A 228 -10.07 -3.86 17.11
C LEU A 228 -8.71 -4.01 17.81
N LEU A 229 -8.52 -5.07 18.59
CA LEU A 229 -7.25 -5.35 19.26
C LEU A 229 -6.13 -5.75 18.29
N SER A 230 -6.45 -6.28 17.10
CA SER A 230 -5.44 -6.76 16.16
C SER A 230 -4.40 -5.69 15.79
N PRO A 231 -4.77 -4.52 15.23
CA PRO A 231 -3.78 -3.49 14.94
C PRO A 231 -3.12 -2.92 16.21
N VAL A 232 -3.84 -2.87 17.32
CA VAL A 232 -3.29 -2.39 18.61
C VAL A 232 -2.18 -3.31 19.11
N ILE A 233 -2.35 -4.63 19.04
CA ILE A 233 -1.32 -5.60 19.41
C ILE A 233 -0.11 -5.48 18.48
N ILE A 234 -0.31 -5.48 17.17
CA ILE A 234 0.76 -5.43 16.18
C ILE A 234 1.60 -4.15 16.38
N LEU A 235 0.94 -3.00 16.35
CA LEU A 235 1.61 -1.70 16.48
C LEU A 235 2.17 -1.48 17.90
N GLY A 236 1.43 -1.92 18.91
CA GLY A 236 1.88 -1.85 20.29
C GLY A 236 3.18 -2.62 20.52
N CYS A 237 3.31 -3.84 20.01
CA CYS A 237 4.55 -4.62 20.11
C CYS A 237 5.72 -3.92 19.41
N ILE A 238 5.48 -3.32 18.24
CA ILE A 238 6.54 -2.63 17.48
C ILE A 238 6.97 -1.33 18.18
N TYR A 239 6.02 -0.49 18.58
CA TYR A 239 6.31 0.84 19.12
C TYR A 239 6.87 0.81 20.55
N THR A 240 6.55 -0.23 21.31
CA THR A 240 7.17 -0.45 22.64
C THR A 240 8.54 -1.14 22.55
N GLY A 241 8.99 -1.53 21.34
CA GLY A 241 10.24 -2.27 21.17
C GLY A 241 10.21 -3.71 21.67
N ILE A 242 9.03 -4.24 22.06
CA ILE A 242 8.89 -5.63 22.54
C ILE A 242 9.15 -6.62 21.40
N ALA A 243 8.76 -6.26 20.17
CA ALA A 243 8.96 -7.09 18.99
C ALA A 243 9.42 -6.24 17.79
N SER A 244 10.33 -6.80 17.01
CA SER A 244 10.68 -6.28 15.69
C SER A 244 9.47 -6.37 14.73
N PRO A 245 9.45 -5.64 13.60
CA PRO A 245 8.38 -5.76 12.60
C PRO A 245 8.16 -7.21 12.11
N THR A 246 9.22 -8.01 12.01
CA THR A 246 9.14 -9.41 11.60
C THR A 246 8.49 -10.28 12.67
N GLU A 247 8.89 -10.12 13.93
CA GLU A 247 8.29 -10.85 15.06
C GLU A 247 6.81 -10.45 15.24
N ALA A 248 6.49 -9.17 15.11
CA ALA A 248 5.11 -8.69 15.16
C ALA A 248 4.25 -9.27 14.02
N ALA A 249 4.83 -9.49 12.83
CA ALA A 249 4.16 -10.17 11.73
C ALA A 249 3.82 -11.63 12.08
N VAL A 250 4.75 -12.35 12.72
CA VAL A 250 4.50 -13.73 13.22
C VAL A 250 3.42 -13.74 14.30
N ILE A 251 3.50 -12.82 15.28
CA ILE A 251 2.47 -12.66 16.32
C ILE A 251 1.11 -12.43 15.68
N SER A 252 1.03 -11.59 14.62
CA SER A 252 -0.22 -11.30 13.92
C SER A 252 -0.84 -12.55 13.27
N VAL A 253 -0.03 -13.45 12.71
CA VAL A 253 -0.50 -14.72 12.14
C VAL A 253 -1.13 -15.61 13.21
N PHE A 254 -0.44 -15.81 14.33
CA PHE A 254 -0.98 -16.63 15.41
C PHE A 254 -2.23 -16.01 16.02
N TYR A 255 -2.23 -14.68 16.24
CA TYR A 255 -3.40 -13.97 16.72
C TYR A 255 -4.60 -14.13 15.77
N ALA A 256 -4.38 -13.92 14.47
CA ALA A 256 -5.41 -14.07 13.45
C ALA A 256 -6.00 -15.50 13.43
N LEU A 257 -5.15 -16.52 13.49
CA LEU A 257 -5.59 -17.92 13.56
C LEU A 257 -6.41 -18.20 14.81
N LEU A 258 -5.91 -17.82 15.99
CA LEU A 258 -6.61 -18.03 17.26
C LEU A 258 -8.00 -17.39 17.24
N ILE A 259 -8.09 -16.13 16.83
CA ILE A 259 -9.37 -15.40 16.80
C ILE A 259 -10.32 -16.01 15.77
N SER A 260 -9.85 -16.28 14.56
CA SER A 260 -10.71 -16.80 13.49
C SER A 260 -11.18 -18.22 13.73
N MET A 261 -10.37 -19.07 14.40
CA MET A 261 -10.72 -20.48 14.67
C MET A 261 -11.48 -20.65 15.96
N LEU A 262 -11.05 -20.00 17.07
CA LEU A 262 -11.59 -20.26 18.41
C LEU A 262 -12.71 -19.30 18.79
N VAL A 263 -12.57 -18.01 18.46
CA VAL A 263 -13.54 -16.98 18.85
C VAL A 263 -14.64 -16.84 17.80
N TYR A 264 -14.28 -16.55 16.55
CA TYR A 264 -15.26 -16.32 15.47
C TYR A 264 -15.72 -17.61 14.81
N LYS A 265 -14.94 -18.69 14.91
CA LYS A 265 -15.24 -20.03 14.35
C LYS A 265 -15.55 -19.98 12.84
N THR A 266 -14.95 -19.04 12.14
CA THR A 266 -15.11 -18.81 10.71
C THR A 266 -14.18 -19.69 9.88
N ILE A 267 -13.00 -20.04 10.41
CA ILE A 267 -11.98 -20.87 9.76
C ILE A 267 -11.91 -22.21 10.46
N LYS A 268 -11.90 -23.29 9.67
CA LYS A 268 -11.72 -24.67 10.15
C LYS A 268 -10.30 -25.14 9.79
N VAL A 269 -9.80 -26.16 10.51
CA VAL A 269 -8.46 -26.74 10.25
C VAL A 269 -8.27 -27.14 8.78
N LYS A 270 -9.30 -27.65 8.12
CA LYS A 270 -9.27 -28.02 6.72
C LYS A 270 -9.04 -26.83 5.75
N ASP A 271 -9.36 -25.62 6.19
CA ASP A 271 -9.25 -24.41 5.36
C ASP A 271 -7.82 -23.85 5.41
N ILE A 272 -6.99 -24.25 6.38
CA ILE A 272 -5.61 -23.77 6.58
C ILE A 272 -4.77 -24.03 5.33
N TRP A 273 -4.89 -25.21 4.73
CA TRP A 273 -4.12 -25.53 3.51
C TRP A 273 -4.44 -24.58 2.36
N ALA A 274 -5.71 -24.31 2.14
CA ALA A 274 -6.15 -23.37 1.10
C ALA A 274 -5.65 -21.94 1.37
N ILE A 275 -5.64 -21.52 2.64
CA ILE A 275 -5.11 -20.21 3.08
C ILE A 275 -3.60 -20.11 2.81
N LEU A 276 -2.85 -21.15 3.15
CA LEU A 276 -1.40 -21.20 2.90
C LEU A 276 -1.09 -21.13 1.40
N VAL A 277 -1.80 -21.91 0.57
CA VAL A 277 -1.63 -21.88 -0.88
C VAL A 277 -1.96 -20.51 -1.46
N GLU A 278 -3.05 -19.87 -1.00
CA GLU A 278 -3.42 -18.51 -1.42
C GLU A 278 -2.35 -17.49 -1.02
N SER A 279 -1.83 -17.60 0.20
CA SER A 279 -0.76 -16.73 0.70
C SER A 279 0.50 -16.88 -0.16
N ILE A 280 0.95 -18.11 -0.43
CA ILE A 280 2.11 -18.38 -1.28
C ILE A 280 1.91 -17.78 -2.69
N ARG A 281 0.74 -17.97 -3.29
CA ARG A 281 0.42 -17.40 -4.61
C ARG A 281 0.47 -15.88 -4.62
N THR A 282 0.18 -15.25 -3.50
CA THR A 282 0.19 -13.79 -3.35
C THR A 282 1.60 -13.25 -3.15
N TYR A 283 2.40 -13.84 -2.26
CA TYR A 283 3.71 -13.26 -1.94
C TYR A 283 4.88 -13.77 -2.79
N ALA A 284 4.79 -14.97 -3.36
CA ALA A 284 5.90 -15.52 -4.15
C ALA A 284 6.28 -14.67 -5.36
N PRO A 285 5.33 -14.12 -6.15
CA PRO A 285 5.65 -13.15 -7.20
C PRO A 285 6.35 -11.91 -6.66
N ILE A 286 5.94 -11.39 -5.49
CA ILE A 286 6.54 -10.21 -4.85
C ILE A 286 8.00 -10.49 -4.52
N LEU A 287 8.31 -11.63 -3.91
CA LEU A 287 9.70 -12.00 -3.59
C LEU A 287 10.55 -12.18 -4.85
N PHE A 288 9.99 -12.72 -5.94
CA PHE A 288 10.72 -12.88 -7.19
C PHE A 288 11.03 -11.52 -7.85
N ILE A 289 10.06 -10.58 -7.82
CA ILE A 289 10.29 -9.20 -8.26
C ILE A 289 11.38 -8.54 -7.41
N LEU A 290 11.33 -8.71 -6.09
CA LEU A 290 12.31 -8.19 -5.15
C LEU A 290 13.72 -8.68 -5.45
N ALA A 291 13.89 -10.00 -5.64
CA ALA A 291 15.19 -10.60 -6.01
C ALA A 291 15.77 -9.95 -7.28
N ALA A 292 14.95 -9.88 -8.34
CA ALA A 292 15.35 -9.29 -9.61
C ALA A 292 15.68 -7.79 -9.49
N ALA A 293 14.88 -7.03 -8.70
CA ALA A 293 15.10 -5.61 -8.50
C ALA A 293 16.36 -5.30 -7.68
N ILE A 294 16.68 -6.11 -6.67
CA ILE A 294 17.93 -5.97 -5.90
C ILE A 294 19.15 -6.23 -6.81
N ALA A 295 19.09 -7.28 -7.65
CA ALA A 295 20.16 -7.52 -8.61
C ALA A 295 20.32 -6.38 -9.60
N PHE A 296 19.21 -5.84 -10.13
CA PHE A 296 19.22 -4.70 -11.02
C PHE A 296 19.79 -3.43 -10.36
N SER A 297 19.37 -3.14 -9.13
CA SER A 297 19.92 -2.02 -8.34
C SER A 297 21.44 -2.11 -8.17
N ARG A 298 21.97 -3.31 -7.86
CA ARG A 298 23.41 -3.54 -7.75
C ARG A 298 24.14 -3.33 -9.07
N VAL A 299 23.55 -3.78 -10.20
CA VAL A 299 24.11 -3.54 -11.53
C VAL A 299 24.14 -2.05 -11.86
N LEU A 300 23.04 -1.30 -11.58
CA LEU A 300 23.02 0.15 -11.76
C LEU A 300 24.08 0.86 -10.92
N THR A 301 24.31 0.40 -9.68
CA THR A 301 25.36 0.94 -8.80
C THR A 301 26.76 0.68 -9.37
N LEU A 302 27.03 -0.52 -9.89
CA LEU A 302 28.32 -0.82 -10.59
C LEU A 302 28.52 0.03 -11.83
N MET A 303 27.45 0.40 -12.52
CA MET A 303 27.47 1.31 -13.68
C MET A 303 27.52 2.80 -13.28
N GLN A 304 27.56 3.12 -11.98
CA GLN A 304 27.53 4.49 -11.43
C GLN A 304 26.34 5.32 -11.91
N VAL A 305 25.20 4.66 -12.19
CA VAL A 305 23.98 5.33 -12.72
C VAL A 305 23.40 6.30 -11.68
N PRO A 306 23.25 5.95 -10.38
CA PRO A 306 22.75 6.88 -9.37
C PRO A 306 23.58 8.16 -9.30
N GLN A 307 24.90 8.03 -9.31
CA GLN A 307 25.84 9.16 -9.24
C GLN A 307 25.72 10.07 -10.48
N SER A 308 25.64 9.48 -11.67
CA SER A 308 25.51 10.22 -12.93
C SER A 308 24.19 11.00 -13.01
N ILE A 309 23.08 10.36 -12.57
CA ILE A 309 21.76 11.00 -12.52
C ILE A 309 21.76 12.12 -11.46
N SER A 310 22.29 11.86 -10.28
CA SER A 310 22.37 12.85 -9.20
C SER A 310 23.15 14.09 -9.65
N THR A 311 24.34 13.90 -10.23
CA THR A 311 25.15 15.03 -10.76
C THR A 311 24.42 15.83 -11.81
N TRP A 312 23.75 15.15 -12.74
CA TRP A 312 22.98 15.83 -13.80
C TRP A 312 21.79 16.62 -13.23
N ILE A 313 21.03 16.02 -12.31
CA ILE A 313 19.86 16.66 -11.69
C ILE A 313 20.30 17.90 -10.89
N LEU A 314 21.32 17.77 -10.06
CA LEU A 314 21.82 18.88 -9.21
C LEU A 314 22.41 20.02 -10.04
N ALA A 315 22.97 19.74 -11.23
CA ALA A 315 23.45 20.77 -12.16
C ALA A 315 22.31 21.57 -12.79
N HIS A 316 21.09 20.97 -12.94
CA HIS A 316 19.98 21.62 -13.64
C HIS A 316 18.88 22.13 -12.70
N PHE A 317 18.74 21.55 -11.51
CA PHE A 317 17.72 21.91 -10.52
C PHE A 317 18.37 22.44 -9.25
N THR A 318 18.54 23.76 -9.19
CA THR A 318 19.12 24.45 -8.02
C THR A 318 18.11 24.73 -6.91
N ASN A 319 16.81 24.74 -7.25
CA ASN A 319 15.73 25.01 -6.30
C ASN A 319 15.16 23.69 -5.76
N PRO A 320 15.31 23.40 -4.43
CA PRO A 320 14.79 22.18 -3.83
C PRO A 320 13.28 21.96 -4.02
N VAL A 321 12.47 23.03 -4.03
CA VAL A 321 11.03 22.94 -4.21
C VAL A 321 10.68 22.42 -5.60
N ILE A 322 11.34 22.97 -6.62
CA ILE A 322 11.12 22.52 -8.03
C ILE A 322 11.58 21.06 -8.18
N LEU A 323 12.71 20.71 -7.59
CA LEU A 323 13.24 19.35 -7.61
C LEU A 323 12.25 18.35 -6.99
N LEU A 324 11.71 18.65 -5.80
CA LEU A 324 10.71 17.79 -5.15
C LEU A 324 9.41 17.67 -5.94
N LEU A 325 8.95 18.75 -6.59
CA LEU A 325 7.78 18.69 -7.46
C LEU A 325 8.03 17.83 -8.69
N VAL A 326 9.22 17.91 -9.30
CA VAL A 326 9.61 17.07 -10.46
C VAL A 326 9.68 15.60 -10.03
N ILE A 327 10.28 15.30 -8.87
CA ILE A 327 10.33 13.94 -8.32
C ILE A 327 8.91 13.41 -8.05
N ASN A 328 8.04 14.22 -7.43
CA ASN A 328 6.64 13.84 -7.21
C ASN A 328 5.91 13.56 -8.53
N GLY A 329 6.05 14.43 -9.53
CA GLY A 329 5.45 14.21 -10.85
C GLY A 329 5.95 12.94 -11.53
N PHE A 330 7.25 12.66 -11.43
CA PHE A 330 7.87 11.45 -11.96
C PHE A 330 7.34 10.19 -11.23
N LEU A 331 7.31 10.20 -9.90
CA LEU A 331 6.79 9.09 -9.09
C LEU A 331 5.30 8.82 -9.37
N LEU A 332 4.48 9.86 -9.58
CA LEU A 332 3.07 9.70 -9.99
C LEU A 332 2.98 8.94 -11.32
N ILE A 333 3.76 9.35 -12.33
CA ILE A 333 3.77 8.67 -13.64
C ILE A 333 4.21 7.22 -13.50
N VAL A 334 5.25 6.95 -12.72
CA VAL A 334 5.72 5.57 -12.45
C VAL A 334 4.64 4.75 -11.76
N GLY A 335 4.00 5.30 -10.72
CA GLY A 335 2.93 4.61 -9.98
C GLY A 335 1.69 4.30 -10.82
N MET A 336 1.43 5.06 -11.90
CA MET A 336 0.36 4.76 -12.86
C MET A 336 0.66 3.53 -13.73
N VAL A 337 1.94 3.18 -13.92
CA VAL A 337 2.39 2.17 -14.88
C VAL A 337 2.88 0.88 -14.22
N MET A 338 3.35 0.96 -12.97
CA MET A 338 3.88 -0.19 -12.27
C MET A 338 3.48 -0.22 -10.80
N ASP A 339 3.53 -1.41 -10.19
CA ASP A 339 3.24 -1.60 -8.78
C ASP A 339 4.28 -0.89 -7.88
N THR A 340 3.87 -0.58 -6.63
CA THR A 340 4.72 0.11 -5.64
C THR A 340 6.00 -0.65 -5.33
N THR A 341 5.94 -1.98 -5.21
CA THR A 341 7.10 -2.78 -4.81
C THR A 341 8.28 -2.65 -5.79
N PRO A 342 8.13 -2.94 -7.09
CA PRO A 342 9.23 -2.76 -8.04
C PRO A 342 9.64 -1.29 -8.18
N ALA A 343 8.68 -0.34 -8.14
CA ALA A 343 8.99 1.07 -8.23
C ALA A 343 9.92 1.52 -7.08
N ILE A 344 9.60 1.16 -5.84
CA ILE A 344 10.41 1.48 -4.66
C ILE A 344 11.82 0.90 -4.80
N LEU A 345 11.94 -0.39 -5.13
CA LEU A 345 13.24 -1.07 -5.17
C LEU A 345 14.17 -0.55 -6.27
N ILE A 346 13.61 -0.11 -7.39
CA ILE A 346 14.38 0.46 -8.50
C ILE A 346 14.74 1.92 -8.23
N LEU A 347 13.79 2.69 -7.74
CA LEU A 347 13.93 4.15 -7.67
C LEU A 347 14.58 4.63 -6.37
N THR A 348 14.45 3.90 -5.26
CA THR A 348 15.06 4.30 -3.98
C THR A 348 16.58 4.53 -4.11
N PRO A 349 17.38 3.58 -4.64
CA PRO A 349 18.83 3.80 -4.75
C PRO A 349 19.22 4.91 -5.72
N ILE A 350 18.32 5.31 -6.62
CA ILE A 350 18.54 6.41 -7.58
C ILE A 350 18.16 7.76 -6.97
N LEU A 351 16.98 7.83 -6.35
CA LEU A 351 16.41 9.11 -5.89
C LEU A 351 16.86 9.49 -4.47
N LEU A 352 17.12 8.51 -3.59
CA LEU A 352 17.49 8.78 -2.22
C LEU A 352 18.75 9.65 -2.10
N PRO A 353 19.87 9.37 -2.79
CA PRO A 353 21.06 10.24 -2.72
C PRO A 353 20.80 11.67 -3.20
N ILE A 354 19.85 11.85 -4.13
CA ILE A 354 19.47 13.16 -4.66
C ILE A 354 18.74 13.97 -3.59
N VAL A 355 17.76 13.38 -2.94
CA VAL A 355 16.97 14.09 -1.91
C VAL A 355 17.74 14.30 -0.62
N GLU A 356 18.65 13.39 -0.27
CA GLU A 356 19.59 13.59 0.85
C GLU A 356 20.54 14.77 0.60
N SER A 357 20.98 14.97 -0.64
CA SER A 357 21.86 16.09 -1.01
C SER A 357 21.22 17.48 -0.81
N ILE A 358 19.89 17.55 -0.80
CA ILE A 358 19.13 18.77 -0.48
C ILE A 358 18.67 18.82 0.99
N GLY A 359 19.15 17.88 1.84
CA GLY A 359 18.87 17.81 3.27
C GLY A 359 17.54 17.16 3.65
N MET A 360 16.90 16.38 2.75
CA MET A 360 15.69 15.64 3.07
C MET A 360 16.02 14.37 3.86
N ASP A 361 15.30 14.13 4.94
CA ASP A 361 15.45 12.94 5.77
C ASP A 361 15.02 11.67 4.99
N PRO A 362 15.77 10.55 5.07
CA PRO A 362 15.45 9.30 4.38
C PRO A 362 14.08 8.72 4.73
N ILE A 363 13.64 8.83 6.01
CA ILE A 363 12.34 8.33 6.45
C ILE A 363 11.22 9.19 5.85
N HIS A 364 11.39 10.51 5.89
CA HIS A 364 10.46 11.45 5.27
C HIS A 364 10.30 11.20 3.77
N PHE A 365 11.41 11.01 3.05
CA PHE A 365 11.37 10.63 1.63
C PHE A 365 10.66 9.30 1.40
N GLY A 366 10.90 8.30 2.24
CA GLY A 366 10.22 7.00 2.18
C GLY A 366 8.71 7.13 2.31
N VAL A 367 8.24 7.94 3.26
CA VAL A 367 6.81 8.23 3.42
C VAL A 367 6.24 8.94 2.20
N MET A 368 6.92 9.99 1.72
CA MET A 368 6.52 10.73 0.52
C MET A 368 6.42 9.79 -0.70
N MET A 369 7.41 8.94 -0.91
CA MET A 369 7.47 8.00 -2.03
C MET A 369 6.32 6.97 -1.97
N VAL A 370 6.06 6.36 -0.81
CA VAL A 370 4.98 5.38 -0.65
C VAL A 370 3.62 6.04 -0.85
N VAL A 371 3.38 7.22 -0.28
CA VAL A 371 2.14 7.98 -0.45
C VAL A 371 1.91 8.35 -1.93
N ASN A 372 2.95 8.78 -2.61
CA ASN A 372 2.90 9.12 -4.03
C ASN A 372 2.52 7.92 -4.90
N LEU A 373 3.22 6.79 -4.71
CA LEU A 373 2.96 5.56 -5.46
C LEU A 373 1.58 4.97 -5.12
N ALA A 374 1.05 5.18 -3.91
CA ALA A 374 -0.29 4.77 -3.53
C ALA A 374 -1.38 5.49 -4.33
N ILE A 375 -1.15 6.74 -4.77
CA ILE A 375 -2.05 7.45 -5.70
C ILE A 375 -2.08 6.73 -7.05
N GLY A 376 -0.96 6.15 -7.48
CA GLY A 376 -0.88 5.36 -8.71
C GLY A 376 -1.83 4.16 -8.72
N PHE A 377 -2.15 3.56 -7.57
CA PHE A 377 -3.12 2.46 -7.47
C PHE A 377 -4.52 2.81 -7.94
N VAL A 378 -4.86 4.08 -7.96
CA VAL A 378 -6.19 4.57 -8.34
C VAL A 378 -6.17 5.47 -9.57
N THR A 379 -5.03 5.53 -10.25
CA THR A 379 -4.84 6.37 -11.44
C THR A 379 -4.60 5.51 -12.69
N PRO A 380 -5.38 5.68 -13.78
CA PRO A 380 -5.13 5.00 -15.04
C PRO A 380 -3.71 5.33 -15.58
N PRO A 381 -3.08 4.45 -16.41
CA PRO A 381 -3.71 3.35 -17.15
C PRO A 381 -3.87 2.03 -16.39
N ILE A 382 -3.02 1.72 -15.40
CA ILE A 382 -3.13 0.44 -14.68
C ILE A 382 -4.10 0.58 -13.50
N GLY A 383 -3.72 1.26 -12.43
CA GLY A 383 -4.59 1.47 -11.27
C GLY A 383 -5.06 0.17 -10.61
N VAL A 384 -4.17 -0.56 -9.95
CA VAL A 384 -4.44 -1.92 -9.43
C VAL A 384 -5.68 -1.97 -8.54
N ASN A 385 -5.91 -0.97 -7.69
CA ASN A 385 -7.11 -0.89 -6.86
C ASN A 385 -8.39 -0.71 -7.70
N LEU A 386 -8.29 0.00 -8.83
CA LEU A 386 -9.43 0.16 -9.74
C LEU A 386 -9.81 -1.18 -10.38
N PHE A 387 -8.82 -2.02 -10.73
CA PHE A 387 -9.07 -3.38 -11.24
C PHE A 387 -9.77 -4.25 -10.20
N VAL A 388 -9.26 -4.25 -8.95
CA VAL A 388 -9.88 -5.01 -7.88
C VAL A 388 -11.32 -4.53 -7.62
N ALA A 389 -11.54 -3.23 -7.54
CA ALA A 389 -12.87 -2.66 -7.35
C ALA A 389 -13.83 -2.95 -8.53
N SER A 390 -13.31 -2.89 -9.76
CA SER A 390 -14.05 -3.26 -10.98
C SER A 390 -14.48 -4.73 -10.95
N SER A 391 -13.61 -5.64 -10.53
CA SER A 391 -13.93 -7.07 -10.43
C SER A 391 -15.00 -7.38 -9.39
N LEU A 392 -15.15 -6.55 -8.35
CA LEU A 392 -16.18 -6.70 -7.32
C LEU A 392 -17.55 -6.18 -7.76
N THR A 393 -17.58 -5.23 -8.71
CA THR A 393 -18.80 -4.48 -9.02
C THR A 393 -19.21 -4.55 -10.48
N GLU A 394 -18.35 -5.07 -11.35
CA GLU A 394 -18.52 -5.06 -12.81
C GLU A 394 -18.63 -3.65 -13.42
N VAL A 395 -18.33 -2.59 -12.64
CA VAL A 395 -18.28 -1.22 -13.16
C VAL A 395 -17.00 -1.07 -13.99
N PRO A 396 -17.08 -0.53 -15.22
CA PRO A 396 -15.91 -0.33 -16.05
C PRO A 396 -14.85 0.54 -15.36
N LEU A 397 -13.56 0.16 -15.47
CA LEU A 397 -12.44 0.80 -14.81
C LEU A 397 -12.43 2.32 -15.03
N MET A 398 -12.64 2.79 -16.27
CA MET A 398 -12.64 4.21 -16.61
C MET A 398 -13.79 5.00 -15.94
N GLU A 399 -14.93 4.34 -15.70
CA GLU A 399 -16.04 4.96 -14.96
C GLU A 399 -15.68 5.10 -13.47
N ILE A 400 -15.04 4.08 -12.88
CA ILE A 400 -14.54 4.16 -11.50
C ILE A 400 -13.49 5.28 -11.40
N ALA A 401 -12.55 5.34 -12.34
CA ALA A 401 -11.49 6.35 -12.37
C ALA A 401 -12.05 7.78 -12.45
N LYS A 402 -13.08 8.02 -13.26
CA LYS A 402 -13.74 9.34 -13.33
C LYS A 402 -14.32 9.76 -11.98
N HIS A 403 -14.95 8.83 -11.26
CA HIS A 403 -15.52 9.11 -9.94
C HIS A 403 -14.46 9.17 -8.83
N ALA A 404 -13.30 8.53 -9.03
CA ALA A 404 -12.15 8.62 -8.14
C ALA A 404 -11.39 9.96 -8.27
N LEU A 405 -11.44 10.63 -9.43
CA LEU A 405 -10.66 11.83 -9.72
C LEU A 405 -10.77 12.94 -8.66
N PRO A 406 -11.98 13.30 -8.16
CA PRO A 406 -12.06 14.28 -7.08
C PRO A 406 -11.38 13.82 -5.80
N MET A 407 -11.48 12.54 -5.43
CA MET A 407 -10.83 11.97 -4.25
C MET A 407 -9.30 11.96 -4.42
N ILE A 408 -8.81 11.69 -5.63
CA ILE A 408 -7.37 11.75 -5.97
C ILE A 408 -6.85 13.18 -5.77
N LEU A 409 -7.63 14.22 -6.08
CA LEU A 409 -7.22 15.61 -5.82
C LEU A 409 -7.03 15.87 -4.32
N TYR A 410 -7.89 15.37 -3.45
CA TYR A 410 -7.69 15.45 -2.00
C TYR A 410 -6.47 14.68 -1.54
N PHE A 411 -6.20 13.53 -2.15
CA PHE A 411 -5.00 12.75 -1.87
C PHE A 411 -3.73 13.50 -2.33
N LEU A 412 -3.75 14.16 -3.50
CA LEU A 412 -2.66 15.02 -3.97
C LEU A 412 -2.39 16.21 -3.05
N VAL A 413 -3.45 16.83 -2.50
CA VAL A 413 -3.29 17.87 -1.47
C VAL A 413 -2.56 17.33 -0.25
N ALA A 414 -2.92 16.14 0.23
CA ALA A 414 -2.20 15.48 1.32
C ALA A 414 -0.74 15.23 0.94
N LEU A 415 -0.46 14.72 -0.25
CA LEU A 415 0.90 14.48 -0.75
C LEU A 415 1.75 15.75 -0.74
N LEU A 416 1.19 16.88 -1.19
CA LEU A 416 1.90 18.17 -1.17
C LEU A 416 2.17 18.62 0.27
N ILE A 417 1.20 18.49 1.19
CA ILE A 417 1.40 18.79 2.60
C ILE A 417 2.53 17.90 3.17
N ILE A 418 2.48 16.60 2.92
CA ILE A 418 3.51 15.64 3.37
C ILE A 418 4.88 16.03 2.78
N THR A 419 4.96 16.34 1.50
CA THR A 419 6.23 16.69 0.82
C THR A 419 6.91 17.91 1.43
N PHE A 420 6.14 18.95 1.75
CA PHE A 420 6.71 20.25 2.16
C PHE A 420 6.65 20.51 3.68
N VAL A 421 6.00 19.65 4.44
CA VAL A 421 5.91 19.75 5.89
C VAL A 421 6.49 18.48 6.55
N PRO A 422 7.83 18.41 6.75
CA PRO A 422 8.49 17.22 7.32
C PRO A 422 7.90 16.77 8.65
N ALA A 423 7.40 17.70 9.46
CA ALA A 423 6.76 17.39 10.74
C ALA A 423 5.57 16.41 10.59
N VAL A 424 4.88 16.37 9.46
CA VAL A 424 3.79 15.41 9.24
C VAL A 424 4.30 13.95 9.23
N SER A 425 5.53 13.74 8.78
CA SER A 425 6.14 12.40 8.79
C SER A 425 7.01 12.15 10.02
N LEU A 426 7.68 13.16 10.55
CA LEU A 426 8.74 13.01 11.56
C LEU A 426 8.32 13.36 12.98
N ALA A 427 7.10 13.91 13.20
CA ALA A 427 6.68 14.41 14.51
C ALA A 427 6.54 13.33 15.60
N LEU A 428 6.45 12.05 15.23
CA LEU A 428 6.31 10.94 16.17
C LEU A 428 7.64 10.19 16.39
N LEU A 429 8.69 10.54 15.66
CA LEU A 429 10.05 10.03 15.81
C LEU A 429 10.84 10.91 16.78
#